data_f4d46c8aecf8dea189f7f7df14d59269
#
_entry.id   f4d46c8aecf8dea189f7f7df14d59269
#
_cell.length_a   1.000
_cell.length_b   1.000
_cell.length_c   1.000
_cell.angle_alpha   90.00
_cell.angle_beta   90.00
_cell.angle_gamma   90.00
#
_symmetry.space_group_name_H-M   'P 1'
#
loop_
_entity.id
_entity.type
_entity.pdbx_description
1 polymer ?
#
loop_
_entity_poly.entity_id
_entity_poly.type
_entity_poly.pdbx_seq_one_letter_code
_entity_poly.pdbx_strand_id
1 'polypeptide(L)'
;MMIRLPFIVLLTFALPVLCLAQADSSAKATAAVAKSNAEVEKKAAEWSAGLKLSDAEKEKRVTAAVTTHLKTIRDWNNTHPASTVPAGINPATGNRLSDMDRQIIANSALPASVHKDLMDALNKDLTPEQVEYILDQYTIGKVAFTMKGYKAIVTDLKPEEETKILEYLKQAREQAIDYKSIKQVSAIFEIYKTKCEQYLNSNGRNWHDLFKAYVTKVKAEKAAAGKK
;
A
#
# COMPACT_ATOMS: atom_id res chain seq x y z
N MET A 1 2.10 -78.18 35.53
CA MET A 1 0.96 -77.30 35.94
C MET A 1 1.23 -75.94 35.31
N MET A 2 0.67 -75.68 34.12
CA MET A 2 0.91 -74.48 33.34
C MET A 2 -0.19 -73.46 33.61
N ILE A 3 0.17 -72.31 34.19
CA ILE A 3 -0.75 -71.15 34.44
C ILE A 3 -0.72 -70.27 33.20
N ARG A 4 -1.85 -70.15 32.49
CA ARG A 4 -2.06 -69.23 31.39
C ARG A 4 -2.58 -67.91 31.96
N LEU A 5 -1.82 -66.81 31.77
CA LEU A 5 -2.28 -65.44 31.98
C LEU A 5 -3.10 -64.96 30.79
N PRO A 6 -4.23 -64.30 30.96
CA PRO A 6 -4.96 -63.67 29.87
C PRO A 6 -4.35 -62.32 29.50
N PHE A 7 -4.13 -62.10 28.20
CA PHE A 7 -3.72 -60.84 27.63
C PHE A 7 -4.94 -59.91 27.58
N ILE A 8 -4.93 -58.83 28.35
CA ILE A 8 -5.95 -57.77 28.31
C ILE A 8 -5.50 -56.81 27.18
N VAL A 9 -6.22 -56.81 26.07
CA VAL A 9 -6.10 -55.80 25.03
C VAL A 9 -6.83 -54.58 25.46
N LEU A 10 -6.09 -53.53 25.83
CA LEU A 10 -6.64 -52.18 26.13
C LEU A 10 -6.79 -51.46 24.76
N LEU A 11 -8.01 -51.45 24.23
CA LEU A 11 -8.38 -50.72 23.03
C LEU A 11 -8.61 -49.26 23.43
N THR A 12 -7.60 -48.38 23.26
CA THR A 12 -7.73 -46.95 23.49
C THR A 12 -8.53 -46.29 22.34
N PHE A 13 -9.78 -45.96 22.61
CA PHE A 13 -10.56 -45.07 21.77
C PHE A 13 -10.02 -43.62 21.93
N ALA A 14 -9.14 -43.20 21.04
CA ALA A 14 -8.72 -41.82 20.93
C ALA A 14 -8.91 -41.38 19.48
N LEU A 15 -10.11 -40.85 19.14
CA LEU A 15 -10.34 -39.97 17.98
C LEU A 15 -11.82 -39.61 17.91
N PRO A 16 -12.20 -38.37 18.30
CA PRO A 16 -12.73 -37.44 17.29
C PRO A 16 -12.45 -35.94 17.56
N VAL A 17 -11.54 -35.59 18.49
CA VAL A 17 -11.31 -34.17 18.84
C VAL A 17 -10.56 -33.39 17.77
N LEU A 18 -9.72 -34.03 16.94
CA LEU A 18 -8.98 -33.35 15.89
C LEU A 18 -9.87 -32.80 14.75
N CYS A 19 -10.95 -33.49 14.40
CA CYS A 19 -11.84 -33.06 13.29
C CYS A 19 -12.65 -31.80 13.62
N LEU A 20 -13.05 -31.59 14.86
CA LEU A 20 -13.82 -30.42 15.26
C LEU A 20 -12.97 -29.14 15.28
N ALA A 21 -11.73 -29.21 15.77
CA ALA A 21 -10.81 -28.07 15.77
C ALA A 21 -10.42 -27.61 14.35
N GLN A 22 -10.29 -28.54 13.41
CA GLN A 22 -9.95 -28.25 12.02
C GLN A 22 -11.14 -27.66 11.23
N ALA A 23 -12.36 -28.11 11.52
CA ALA A 23 -13.58 -27.55 10.93
C ALA A 23 -13.84 -26.11 11.43
N ASP A 24 -13.62 -25.83 12.71
CA ASP A 24 -13.78 -24.48 13.29
C ASP A 24 -12.72 -23.50 12.76
N SER A 25 -11.47 -23.93 12.60
CA SER A 25 -10.40 -23.10 12.01
C SER A 25 -10.67 -22.80 10.52
N SER A 26 -11.17 -23.75 9.75
CA SER A 26 -11.56 -23.58 8.36
C SER A 26 -12.73 -22.62 8.21
N ALA A 27 -13.76 -22.74 9.03
CA ALA A 27 -14.92 -21.85 9.05
C ALA A 27 -14.52 -20.40 9.38
N LYS A 28 -13.65 -20.21 10.37
CA LYS A 28 -13.10 -18.89 10.74
C LYS A 28 -12.25 -18.29 9.62
N ALA A 29 -11.41 -19.06 8.96
CA ALA A 29 -10.62 -18.62 7.81
C ALA A 29 -11.52 -18.18 6.65
N THR A 30 -12.56 -18.97 6.33
CA THR A 30 -13.53 -18.64 5.27
C THR A 30 -14.30 -17.36 5.60
N ALA A 31 -14.75 -17.19 6.84
CA ALA A 31 -15.43 -15.98 7.30
C ALA A 31 -14.52 -14.73 7.23
N ALA A 32 -13.25 -14.88 7.58
CA ALA A 32 -12.26 -13.79 7.49
C ALA A 32 -12.02 -13.35 6.04
N VAL A 33 -11.92 -14.31 5.10
CA VAL A 33 -11.80 -14.01 3.67
C VAL A 33 -13.06 -13.32 3.14
N ALA A 34 -14.25 -13.82 3.49
CA ALA A 34 -15.52 -13.21 3.09
C ALA A 34 -15.63 -11.77 3.60
N LYS A 35 -15.30 -11.51 4.87
CA LYS A 35 -15.26 -10.15 5.44
C LYS A 35 -14.29 -9.25 4.69
N SER A 36 -13.07 -9.72 4.45
CA SER A 36 -12.06 -8.96 3.70
C SER A 36 -12.47 -8.67 2.26
N ASN A 37 -13.19 -9.60 1.59
CA ASN A 37 -13.74 -9.36 0.27
C ASN A 37 -14.82 -8.27 0.28
N ALA A 38 -15.75 -8.32 1.25
CA ALA A 38 -16.79 -7.31 1.40
C ALA A 38 -16.21 -5.90 1.68
N GLU A 39 -15.15 -5.80 2.48
CA GLU A 39 -14.44 -4.54 2.74
C GLU A 39 -13.80 -3.96 1.46
N VAL A 40 -13.18 -4.81 0.63
CA VAL A 40 -12.59 -4.40 -0.66
C VAL A 40 -13.68 -3.96 -1.64
N GLU A 41 -14.77 -4.72 -1.77
CA GLU A 41 -15.90 -4.41 -2.64
C GLU A 41 -16.56 -3.08 -2.25
N LYS A 42 -16.80 -2.88 -0.96
CA LYS A 42 -17.32 -1.62 -0.43
C LYS A 42 -16.42 -0.44 -0.79
N LYS A 43 -15.11 -0.57 -0.56
CA LYS A 43 -14.13 0.47 -0.88
C LYS A 43 -14.12 0.80 -2.37
N ALA A 44 -14.11 -0.21 -3.25
CA ALA A 44 -14.12 0.00 -4.70
C ALA A 44 -15.42 0.70 -5.15
N ALA A 45 -16.57 0.31 -4.59
CA ALA A 45 -17.85 0.95 -4.87
C ALA A 45 -17.88 2.42 -4.42
N GLU A 46 -17.38 2.72 -3.22
CA GLU A 46 -17.28 4.10 -2.71
C GLU A 46 -16.40 4.98 -3.60
N TRP A 47 -15.26 4.46 -4.07
CA TRP A 47 -14.36 5.19 -4.96
C TRP A 47 -14.99 5.45 -6.33
N SER A 48 -15.65 4.44 -6.92
CA SER A 48 -16.32 4.58 -8.21
C SER A 48 -17.52 5.53 -8.14
N ALA A 49 -18.33 5.45 -7.09
CA ALA A 49 -19.44 6.36 -6.86
C ALA A 49 -18.98 7.83 -6.71
N GLY A 50 -17.78 8.04 -6.16
CA GLY A 50 -17.17 9.38 -6.05
C GLY A 50 -16.89 10.06 -7.40
N LEU A 51 -16.78 9.29 -8.49
CA LEU A 51 -16.63 9.81 -9.85
C LEU A 51 -17.93 10.44 -10.40
N LYS A 52 -19.08 10.11 -9.82
CA LYS A 52 -20.41 10.61 -10.23
C LYS A 52 -20.66 10.38 -11.73
N LEU A 53 -20.37 9.18 -12.20
CA LEU A 53 -20.59 8.82 -13.60
C LEU A 53 -22.11 8.77 -13.89
N SER A 54 -22.50 9.31 -15.05
CA SER A 54 -23.91 9.24 -15.52
C SER A 54 -24.26 7.88 -16.09
N ASP A 55 -23.28 7.02 -16.37
CA ASP A 55 -23.43 5.69 -16.96
C ASP A 55 -23.17 4.61 -15.88
N ALA A 56 -24.26 3.95 -15.44
CA ALA A 56 -24.21 2.91 -14.41
C ALA A 56 -23.37 1.68 -14.84
N GLU A 57 -23.36 1.34 -16.13
CA GLU A 57 -22.56 0.21 -16.62
C GLU A 57 -21.05 0.55 -16.59
N LYS A 58 -20.69 1.80 -16.89
CA LYS A 58 -19.30 2.27 -16.69
C LYS A 58 -18.90 2.19 -15.22
N GLU A 59 -19.73 2.71 -14.32
CA GLU A 59 -19.46 2.67 -12.88
C GLU A 59 -19.24 1.23 -12.40
N LYS A 60 -20.08 0.30 -12.85
CA LYS A 60 -19.95 -1.11 -12.54
C LYS A 60 -18.65 -1.72 -13.05
N ARG A 61 -18.22 -1.40 -14.29
CA ARG A 61 -16.95 -1.89 -14.84
C ARG A 61 -15.75 -1.32 -14.08
N VAL A 62 -15.76 -0.03 -13.76
CA VAL A 62 -14.71 0.62 -12.95
C VAL A 62 -14.64 -0.02 -11.56
N THR A 63 -15.78 -0.21 -10.90
CA THR A 63 -15.86 -0.89 -9.60
C THR A 63 -15.28 -2.31 -9.67
N ALA A 64 -15.61 -3.06 -10.71
CA ALA A 64 -15.08 -4.42 -10.90
C ALA A 64 -13.55 -4.42 -11.11
N ALA A 65 -13.02 -3.51 -11.92
CA ALA A 65 -11.57 -3.39 -12.15
C ALA A 65 -10.82 -3.04 -10.86
N VAL A 66 -11.29 -2.04 -10.11
CA VAL A 66 -10.71 -1.66 -8.81
C VAL A 66 -10.81 -2.79 -7.79
N THR A 67 -11.96 -3.47 -7.72
CA THR A 67 -12.15 -4.62 -6.82
C THR A 67 -11.17 -5.75 -7.13
N THR A 68 -11.02 -6.11 -8.41
CA THR A 68 -10.09 -7.16 -8.84
C THR A 68 -8.67 -6.81 -8.46
N HIS A 69 -8.22 -5.59 -8.75
CA HIS A 69 -6.88 -5.14 -8.43
C HIS A 69 -6.62 -5.15 -6.91
N LEU A 70 -7.52 -4.58 -6.10
CA LEU A 70 -7.38 -4.55 -4.64
C LEU A 70 -7.32 -5.97 -4.03
N LYS A 71 -8.13 -6.90 -4.54
CA LYS A 71 -8.07 -8.32 -4.11
C LYS A 71 -6.74 -8.95 -4.49
N THR A 72 -6.28 -8.73 -5.72
CA THR A 72 -5.02 -9.29 -6.21
C THR A 72 -3.82 -8.81 -5.40
N ILE A 73 -3.68 -7.50 -5.17
CA ILE A 73 -2.55 -6.98 -4.35
C ILE A 73 -2.62 -7.45 -2.90
N ARG A 74 -3.83 -7.58 -2.33
CA ARG A 74 -4.01 -8.14 -0.99
C ARG A 74 -3.55 -9.60 -0.92
N ASP A 75 -3.98 -10.40 -1.87
CA ASP A 75 -3.71 -11.84 -1.89
C ASP A 75 -2.23 -12.11 -2.20
N TRP A 76 -1.63 -11.33 -3.10
CA TRP A 76 -0.19 -11.35 -3.33
C TRP A 76 0.59 -11.05 -2.05
N ASN A 77 0.27 -9.95 -1.37
CA ASN A 77 0.93 -9.57 -0.13
C ASN A 77 0.79 -10.64 0.97
N ASN A 78 -0.38 -11.30 1.06
CA ASN A 78 -0.63 -12.35 2.04
C ASN A 78 0.17 -13.63 1.74
N THR A 79 0.39 -13.95 0.47
CA THR A 79 1.13 -15.16 0.03
C THR A 79 2.63 -14.91 -0.13
N HIS A 80 3.07 -13.65 -0.18
CA HIS A 80 4.48 -13.24 -0.29
C HIS A 80 4.87 -12.33 0.89
N PRO A 81 4.90 -12.84 2.13
CA PRO A 81 5.31 -12.06 3.28
C PRO A 81 6.80 -11.70 3.23
N ALA A 82 7.23 -10.74 4.03
CA ALA A 82 8.63 -10.30 4.13
C ALA A 82 9.63 -11.47 4.33
N SER A 83 9.20 -12.54 4.99
CA SER A 83 10.01 -13.74 5.23
C SER A 83 10.40 -14.51 3.95
N THR A 84 9.70 -14.29 2.84
CA THR A 84 10.05 -14.91 1.53
C THR A 84 11.27 -14.26 0.89
N VAL A 85 11.66 -13.07 1.33
CA VAL A 85 12.88 -12.38 0.88
C VAL A 85 14.01 -12.66 1.85
N PRO A 86 15.18 -13.12 1.40
CA PRO A 86 16.34 -13.37 2.27
C PRO A 86 16.75 -12.13 3.06
N ALA A 87 17.36 -12.34 4.21
CA ALA A 87 18.04 -11.26 4.93
C ALA A 87 19.19 -10.72 4.07
N GLY A 88 19.36 -9.40 4.08
CA GLY A 88 20.38 -8.72 3.27
C GLY A 88 20.72 -7.33 3.81
N ILE A 89 21.55 -6.64 3.06
CA ILE A 89 21.96 -5.25 3.33
C ILE A 89 21.31 -4.34 2.30
N ASN A 90 20.73 -3.23 2.74
CA ASN A 90 20.25 -2.18 1.87
C ASN A 90 21.46 -1.45 1.26
N PRO A 91 21.68 -1.50 -0.06
CA PRO A 91 22.88 -0.92 -0.67
C PRO A 91 22.94 0.61 -0.57
N ALA A 92 21.80 1.27 -0.39
CA ALA A 92 21.74 2.73 -0.28
C ALA A 92 22.13 3.23 1.11
N THR A 93 21.91 2.43 2.16
CA THR A 93 22.13 2.85 3.56
C THR A 93 23.22 2.05 4.28
N GLY A 94 23.63 0.90 3.75
CA GLY A 94 24.53 -0.05 4.42
C GLY A 94 23.92 -0.79 5.61
N ASN A 95 22.64 -0.54 5.93
CA ASN A 95 21.93 -1.17 7.03
C ASN A 95 21.33 -2.53 6.62
N ARG A 96 21.01 -3.37 7.60
CA ARG A 96 20.20 -4.57 7.35
C ARG A 96 18.83 -4.18 6.81
N LEU A 97 18.34 -4.95 5.83
CA LEU A 97 16.97 -4.81 5.34
C LEU A 97 15.98 -5.00 6.49
N SER A 98 15.12 -4.01 6.70
CA SER A 98 14.00 -4.12 7.62
C SER A 98 12.92 -5.05 7.05
N ASP A 99 11.97 -5.48 7.88
CA ASP A 99 10.81 -6.23 7.38
C ASP A 99 9.99 -5.42 6.37
N MET A 100 9.97 -4.09 6.50
CA MET A 100 9.32 -3.22 5.51
C MET A 100 10.07 -3.25 4.17
N ASP A 101 11.40 -3.15 4.16
CA ASP A 101 12.19 -3.24 2.94
C ASP A 101 11.99 -4.59 2.26
N ARG A 102 12.03 -5.67 3.02
CA ARG A 102 11.81 -7.04 2.52
C ARG A 102 10.39 -7.22 1.97
N GLN A 103 9.37 -6.63 2.63
CA GLN A 103 8.00 -6.69 2.13
C GLN A 103 7.84 -5.88 0.84
N ILE A 104 8.50 -4.72 0.71
CA ILE A 104 8.51 -3.94 -0.54
C ILE A 104 9.17 -4.73 -1.66
N ILE A 105 10.29 -5.41 -1.38
CA ILE A 105 10.98 -6.29 -2.34
C ILE A 105 10.05 -7.44 -2.75
N ALA A 106 9.39 -8.12 -1.81
CA ALA A 106 8.43 -9.19 -2.12
C ALA A 106 7.28 -8.69 -3.01
N ASN A 107 6.76 -7.50 -2.73
CA ASN A 107 5.68 -6.90 -3.51
C ASN A 107 6.13 -6.41 -4.89
N SER A 108 7.40 -6.01 -5.06
CA SER A 108 7.92 -5.59 -6.38
C SER A 108 7.98 -6.72 -7.41
N ALA A 109 7.82 -7.96 -6.96
CA ALA A 109 7.68 -9.13 -7.82
C ALA A 109 6.23 -9.40 -8.28
N LEU A 110 5.26 -8.53 -7.92
CA LEU A 110 3.90 -8.60 -8.46
C LEU A 110 3.94 -8.58 -9.99
N PRO A 111 3.23 -9.49 -10.69
CA PRO A 111 3.21 -9.48 -12.15
C PRO A 111 2.78 -8.13 -12.71
N ALA A 112 3.54 -7.59 -13.66
CA ALA A 112 3.25 -6.29 -14.29
C ALA A 112 1.88 -6.24 -14.99
N SER A 113 1.31 -7.39 -15.36
CA SER A 113 -0.06 -7.48 -15.88
C SER A 113 -1.10 -6.97 -14.90
N VAL A 114 -0.91 -7.14 -13.58
CA VAL A 114 -1.87 -6.68 -12.56
C VAL A 114 -2.07 -5.18 -12.63
N HIS A 115 -0.97 -4.42 -12.68
CA HIS A 115 -0.99 -2.97 -12.87
C HIS A 115 -1.60 -2.60 -14.23
N LYS A 116 -1.10 -3.23 -15.29
CA LYS A 116 -1.52 -2.95 -16.66
C LYS A 116 -3.02 -3.17 -16.85
N ASP A 117 -3.56 -4.27 -16.35
CA ASP A 117 -4.97 -4.62 -16.48
C ASP A 117 -5.88 -3.59 -15.79
N LEU A 118 -5.47 -3.08 -14.62
CA LEU A 118 -6.17 -1.97 -13.96
C LEU A 118 -6.14 -0.71 -14.84
N MET A 119 -4.95 -0.29 -15.28
CA MET A 119 -4.80 0.95 -16.05
C MET A 119 -5.53 0.89 -17.38
N ASP A 120 -5.48 -0.23 -18.09
CA ASP A 120 -6.23 -0.44 -19.33
C ASP A 120 -7.75 -0.34 -19.10
N ALA A 121 -8.25 -0.96 -18.02
CA ALA A 121 -9.68 -0.91 -17.68
C ALA A 121 -10.12 0.51 -17.29
N LEU A 122 -9.33 1.24 -16.52
CA LEU A 122 -9.64 2.63 -16.15
C LEU A 122 -9.60 3.55 -17.37
N ASN A 123 -8.56 3.49 -18.19
CA ASN A 123 -8.39 4.34 -19.37
C ASN A 123 -9.44 4.09 -20.45
N LYS A 124 -10.05 2.89 -20.48
CA LYS A 124 -11.14 2.56 -21.41
C LYS A 124 -12.41 3.34 -21.12
N ASP A 125 -12.73 3.55 -19.83
CA ASP A 125 -14.04 4.06 -19.40
C ASP A 125 -13.98 5.48 -18.81
N LEU A 126 -12.78 5.97 -18.43
CA LEU A 126 -12.59 7.21 -17.67
C LEU A 126 -11.76 8.24 -18.44
N THR A 127 -11.98 9.53 -18.13
CA THR A 127 -11.07 10.60 -18.55
C THR A 127 -9.77 10.57 -17.75
N PRO A 128 -8.68 11.21 -18.21
CA PRO A 128 -7.43 11.27 -17.45
C PRO A 128 -7.61 11.80 -16.03
N GLU A 129 -8.45 12.82 -15.83
CA GLU A 129 -8.72 13.41 -14.51
C GLU A 129 -9.48 12.42 -13.59
N GLN A 130 -10.38 11.63 -14.16
CA GLN A 130 -11.11 10.59 -13.45
C GLN A 130 -10.20 9.41 -13.09
N VAL A 131 -9.25 9.05 -13.96
CA VAL A 131 -8.21 8.07 -13.64
C VAL A 131 -7.35 8.59 -12.48
N GLU A 132 -6.87 9.84 -12.54
CA GLU A 132 -6.10 10.44 -11.44
C GLU A 132 -6.87 10.42 -10.13
N TYR A 133 -8.19 10.70 -10.16
CA TYR A 133 -9.04 10.61 -8.97
C TYR A 133 -9.02 9.21 -8.34
N ILE A 134 -9.18 8.15 -9.14
CA ILE A 134 -9.11 6.76 -8.65
C ILE A 134 -7.73 6.46 -8.06
N LEU A 135 -6.64 6.82 -8.75
CA LEU A 135 -5.28 6.58 -8.25
C LEU A 135 -5.01 7.32 -6.93
N ASP A 136 -5.59 8.51 -6.77
CA ASP A 136 -5.50 9.27 -5.51
C ASP A 136 -6.25 8.60 -4.35
N GLN A 137 -7.34 7.85 -4.62
CA GLN A 137 -8.01 7.06 -3.59
C GLN A 137 -7.09 5.94 -3.05
N TYR A 138 -6.32 5.27 -3.90
CA TYR A 138 -5.33 4.27 -3.46
C TYR A 138 -4.28 4.86 -2.52
N THR A 139 -3.87 6.08 -2.76
CA THR A 139 -2.77 6.74 -2.06
C THR A 139 -3.22 7.81 -1.06
N ILE A 140 -4.54 7.91 -0.81
CA ILE A 140 -5.14 8.90 0.12
C ILE A 140 -4.68 10.34 -0.15
N GLY A 141 -4.63 10.75 -1.43
CA GLY A 141 -4.29 12.10 -1.84
C GLY A 141 -2.84 12.51 -1.56
N LYS A 142 -1.90 11.56 -1.46
CA LYS A 142 -0.50 11.85 -1.12
C LYS A 142 0.21 12.77 -2.10
N VAL A 143 -0.17 12.80 -3.38
CA VAL A 143 0.42 13.72 -4.36
C VAL A 143 0.18 15.16 -3.94
N ALA A 144 -1.08 15.54 -3.77
CA ALA A 144 -1.44 16.90 -3.36
C ALA A 144 -0.90 17.26 -1.97
N PHE A 145 -0.98 16.33 -1.01
CA PHE A 145 -0.44 16.52 0.34
C PHE A 145 1.06 16.79 0.32
N THR A 146 1.84 16.00 -0.43
CA THR A 146 3.29 16.14 -0.50
C THR A 146 3.70 17.39 -1.27
N MET A 147 3.02 17.71 -2.38
CA MET A 147 3.24 18.95 -3.12
C MET A 147 3.00 20.19 -2.25
N LYS A 148 1.94 20.20 -1.44
CA LYS A 148 1.70 21.27 -0.46
C LYS A 148 2.87 21.42 0.52
N GLY A 149 3.49 20.31 0.93
CA GLY A 149 4.69 20.31 1.77
C GLY A 149 5.87 20.99 1.08
N TYR A 150 6.16 20.65 -0.18
CA TYR A 150 7.23 21.29 -0.94
C TYR A 150 7.02 22.80 -1.11
N LYS A 151 5.80 23.23 -1.44
CA LYS A 151 5.45 24.68 -1.53
C LYS A 151 5.57 25.41 -0.19
N ALA A 152 5.35 24.74 0.92
CA ALA A 152 5.52 25.34 2.25
C ALA A 152 6.99 25.46 2.67
N ILE A 153 7.84 24.52 2.23
CA ILE A 153 9.28 24.52 2.52
C ILE A 153 10.03 25.45 1.57
N VAL A 154 9.68 25.44 0.29
CA VAL A 154 10.31 26.24 -0.77
C VAL A 154 9.31 27.29 -1.23
N THR A 155 9.27 28.41 -0.52
CA THR A 155 8.24 29.45 -0.74
C THR A 155 8.37 30.20 -2.08
N ASP A 156 9.54 30.12 -2.71
CA ASP A 156 9.87 30.67 -4.03
C ASP A 156 10.03 29.55 -5.10
N LEU A 157 9.30 28.45 -4.96
CA LEU A 157 9.35 27.32 -5.88
C LEU A 157 9.01 27.79 -7.29
N LYS A 158 9.91 27.52 -8.24
CA LYS A 158 9.75 27.92 -9.64
C LYS A 158 8.77 27.00 -10.37
N PRO A 159 8.07 27.49 -11.42
CA PRO A 159 7.11 26.64 -12.18
C PRO A 159 7.69 25.35 -12.74
N GLU A 160 8.93 25.39 -13.24
CA GLU A 160 9.64 24.20 -13.73
C GLU A 160 9.98 23.19 -12.64
N GLU A 161 10.32 23.69 -11.43
CA GLU A 161 10.57 22.84 -10.26
C GLU A 161 9.28 22.20 -9.77
N GLU A 162 8.19 22.97 -9.71
CA GLU A 162 6.86 22.45 -9.37
C GLU A 162 6.43 21.35 -10.33
N THR A 163 6.58 21.58 -11.62
CA THR A 163 6.25 20.61 -12.67
C THR A 163 7.03 19.31 -12.47
N LYS A 164 8.35 19.40 -12.23
CA LYS A 164 9.20 18.23 -12.07
C LYS A 164 8.92 17.46 -10.79
N ILE A 165 8.67 18.17 -9.70
CA ILE A 165 8.26 17.53 -8.42
C ILE A 165 6.92 16.82 -8.61
N LEU A 166 5.95 17.47 -9.26
CA LEU A 166 4.64 16.85 -9.53
C LEU A 166 4.77 15.59 -10.38
N GLU A 167 5.65 15.60 -11.40
CA GLU A 167 5.95 14.42 -12.21
C GLU A 167 6.46 13.26 -11.34
N TYR A 168 7.45 13.51 -10.46
CA TYR A 168 7.96 12.48 -9.55
C TYR A 168 6.90 11.97 -8.57
N LEU A 169 6.05 12.84 -8.04
CA LEU A 169 4.98 12.45 -7.13
C LEU A 169 3.88 11.63 -7.83
N LYS A 170 3.57 11.94 -9.10
CA LYS A 170 2.66 11.13 -9.91
C LYS A 170 3.25 9.74 -10.21
N GLN A 171 4.56 9.65 -10.52
CA GLN A 171 5.25 8.37 -10.65
C GLN A 171 5.24 7.57 -9.34
N ALA A 172 5.43 8.25 -8.20
CA ALA A 172 5.31 7.62 -6.88
C ALA A 172 3.90 7.03 -6.66
N ARG A 173 2.85 7.78 -7.02
CA ARG A 173 1.46 7.35 -6.92
C ARG A 173 1.20 6.12 -7.78
N GLU A 174 1.61 6.15 -9.04
CA GLU A 174 1.43 5.05 -9.98
C GLU A 174 2.12 3.77 -9.48
N GLN A 175 3.36 3.86 -9.00
CA GLN A 175 4.02 2.70 -8.39
C GLN A 175 3.33 2.27 -7.09
N ALA A 176 2.83 3.21 -6.28
CA ALA A 176 2.31 2.94 -4.94
C ALA A 176 0.94 2.25 -4.92
N ILE A 177 0.14 2.33 -6.00
CA ILE A 177 -1.17 1.67 -6.06
C ILE A 177 -1.09 0.15 -6.00
N ASP A 178 0.06 -0.43 -6.34
CA ASP A 178 0.32 -1.87 -6.30
C ASP A 178 0.72 -2.39 -4.90
N TYR A 179 0.60 -1.54 -3.87
CA TYR A 179 0.93 -1.89 -2.50
C TYR A 179 -0.30 -1.88 -1.58
N LYS A 180 -0.37 -2.90 -0.71
CA LYS A 180 -1.55 -3.16 0.13
C LYS A 180 -1.78 -2.12 1.24
N SER A 181 -0.72 -1.62 1.87
CA SER A 181 -0.83 -0.83 3.10
C SER A 181 -0.34 0.60 2.93
N ILE A 182 -0.94 1.53 3.70
CA ILE A 182 -0.50 2.94 3.73
C ILE A 182 0.97 3.09 4.15
N LYS A 183 1.51 2.18 4.97
CA LYS A 183 2.94 2.18 5.32
C LYS A 183 3.81 1.90 4.10
N GLN A 184 3.45 0.90 3.28
CA GLN A 184 4.15 0.57 2.04
C GLN A 184 4.01 1.71 1.01
N VAL A 185 2.79 2.23 0.81
CA VAL A 185 2.54 3.43 -0.02
C VAL A 185 3.45 4.58 0.41
N SER A 186 3.55 4.86 1.71
CA SER A 186 4.42 5.91 2.23
C SER A 186 5.90 5.66 1.93
N ALA A 187 6.37 4.41 2.05
CA ALA A 187 7.75 4.07 1.74
C ALA A 187 8.09 4.31 0.25
N ILE A 188 7.17 4.00 -0.67
CA ILE A 188 7.35 4.35 -2.08
C ILE A 188 7.44 5.86 -2.26
N PHE A 189 6.56 6.64 -1.64
CA PHE A 189 6.63 8.10 -1.70
C PHE A 189 7.95 8.66 -1.14
N GLU A 190 8.54 8.07 -0.09
CA GLU A 190 9.85 8.50 0.44
C GLU A 190 10.97 8.33 -0.60
N ILE A 191 10.96 7.25 -1.40
CA ILE A 191 11.92 7.06 -2.49
C ILE A 191 11.83 8.23 -3.50
N TYR A 192 10.62 8.61 -3.89
CA TYR A 192 10.41 9.68 -4.86
C TYR A 192 10.64 11.08 -4.27
N LYS A 193 10.38 11.28 -2.98
CA LYS A 193 10.78 12.50 -2.25
C LYS A 193 12.29 12.69 -2.32
N THR A 194 13.05 11.63 -2.12
CA THR A 194 14.52 11.70 -2.28
C THR A 194 14.92 12.17 -3.69
N LYS A 195 14.22 11.71 -4.75
CA LYS A 195 14.44 12.19 -6.12
C LYS A 195 14.10 13.69 -6.27
N CYS A 196 13.00 14.14 -5.66
CA CYS A 196 12.63 15.55 -5.65
C CYS A 196 13.68 16.43 -4.97
N GLU A 197 14.19 15.99 -3.81
CA GLU A 197 15.21 16.69 -3.03
C GLU A 197 16.54 16.75 -3.80
N GLN A 198 16.96 15.66 -4.42
CA GLN A 198 18.13 15.61 -5.29
C GLN A 198 17.99 16.56 -6.48
N TYR A 199 16.81 16.60 -7.12
CA TYR A 199 16.54 17.53 -8.22
C TYR A 199 16.61 18.98 -7.76
N LEU A 200 16.02 19.35 -6.63
CA LEU A 200 16.13 20.70 -6.07
C LEU A 200 17.59 21.07 -5.77
N ASN A 201 18.36 20.17 -5.18
CA ASN A 201 19.78 20.39 -4.90
C ASN A 201 20.59 20.57 -6.20
N SER A 202 20.31 19.80 -7.26
CA SER A 202 20.98 19.93 -8.55
C SER A 202 20.67 21.26 -9.26
N ASN A 203 19.54 21.88 -8.91
CA ASN A 203 19.14 23.22 -9.40
C ASN A 203 19.66 24.37 -8.52
N GLY A 204 20.65 24.11 -7.67
CA GLY A 204 21.31 25.12 -6.85
C GLY A 204 20.58 25.46 -5.55
N ARG A 205 19.57 24.70 -5.16
CA ARG A 205 18.92 24.83 -3.84
C ARG A 205 19.69 24.00 -2.81
N ASN A 206 19.60 24.39 -1.54
CA ASN A 206 20.07 23.58 -0.42
C ASN A 206 18.86 23.06 0.35
N TRP A 207 18.38 21.86 -0.01
CA TRP A 207 17.20 21.24 0.61
C TRP A 207 17.34 21.12 2.14
N HIS A 208 18.50 20.72 2.62
CA HIS A 208 18.75 20.56 4.07
C HIS A 208 18.47 21.88 4.82
N ASP A 209 19.00 22.99 4.32
CA ASP A 209 18.85 24.29 4.99
C ASP A 209 17.41 24.83 4.87
N LEU A 210 16.76 24.64 3.72
CA LEU A 210 15.36 25.01 3.51
C LEU A 210 14.45 24.24 4.47
N PHE A 211 14.64 22.93 4.57
CA PHE A 211 13.84 22.10 5.47
C PHE A 211 14.10 22.44 6.95
N LYS A 212 15.34 22.68 7.35
CA LYS A 212 15.70 23.10 8.71
C LYS A 212 15.06 24.43 9.07
N ALA A 213 15.11 25.42 8.18
CA ALA A 213 14.46 26.72 8.37
C ALA A 213 12.94 26.57 8.55
N TYR A 214 12.30 25.78 7.69
CA TYR A 214 10.86 25.48 7.78
C TYR A 214 10.50 24.83 9.11
N VAL A 215 11.23 23.79 9.54
CA VAL A 215 10.97 23.11 10.82
C VAL A 215 11.12 24.07 12.01
N THR A 216 12.12 24.95 11.98
CA THR A 216 12.36 25.96 13.01
C THR A 216 11.19 26.94 13.09
N LYS A 217 10.72 27.44 11.93
CA LYS A 217 9.56 28.33 11.83
C LYS A 217 8.29 27.67 12.41
N VAL A 218 7.98 26.44 11.99
CA VAL A 218 6.78 25.71 12.45
C VAL A 218 6.83 25.45 13.97
N LYS A 219 8.01 25.14 14.52
CA LYS A 219 8.18 24.97 15.98
C LYS A 219 7.92 26.28 16.74
N ALA A 220 8.43 27.40 16.24
CA ALA A 220 8.21 28.73 16.85
C ALA A 220 6.73 29.12 16.82
N GLU A 221 6.04 28.91 15.69
CA GLU A 221 4.59 29.19 15.54
C GLU A 221 3.76 28.35 16.52
N LYS A 222 4.05 27.05 16.65
CA LYS A 222 3.37 26.18 17.63
C LYS A 222 3.62 26.61 19.08
N ALA A 223 4.83 27.01 19.42
CA ALA A 223 5.17 27.50 20.76
C ALA A 223 4.46 28.83 21.09
N ALA A 224 4.27 29.71 20.11
CA ALA A 224 3.51 30.93 20.26
C ALA A 224 1.98 30.67 20.40
N ALA A 225 1.44 29.71 19.64
CA ALA A 225 0.02 29.33 19.70
C ALA A 225 -0.36 28.59 21.01
N GLY A 226 0.56 27.81 21.57
CA GLY A 226 0.34 27.09 22.85
C GLY A 226 0.46 27.97 24.11
N LYS A 227 0.80 29.24 23.95
CA LYS A 227 0.87 30.23 25.05
C LYS A 227 -0.37 31.12 25.16
N LYS A 228 -1.38 30.91 24.31
CA LYS A 228 -2.70 31.54 24.37
C LYS A 228 -3.71 30.56 24.96
#